data_53b0d84fabd7735a27a21652b55a84dd
#
_entry.id   53b0d84fabd7735a27a21652b55a84dd
#
_cell.length_a   1.000
_cell.length_b   1.000
_cell.length_c   1.000
_cell.angle_alpha   90.00
_cell.angle_beta   90.00
_cell.angle_gamma   90.00
#
_symmetry.space_group_name_H-M   'P 1'
#
loop_
_entity.id
_entity.type
_entity.pdbx_description
1 polymer ?
#
loop_
_entity_poly.entity_id
_entity_poly.type
_entity_poly.pdbx_seq_one_letter_code
_entity_poly.pdbx_strand_id
1 'polypeptide(L)'
;IFIVASTMSLFTISIRKHSYNASHSFDMNSIHMDIENRNIQLSMQVTKSIMCIFFNTECDLCAKEILYIKDNLDIFSRKYNLVLISFEDRHKLINYKNEIISKDKTSSLIFISDSNFELIEKYNVSVFPTILVFSKNGIEESRCTGINIDFLKQLKSNM
;
A
#
# COMPACT_ATOMS: atom_id res chain seq x y z
N ILE A 1 -38.90 18.74 -43.40
CA ILE A 1 -38.10 19.15 -42.23
C ILE A 1 -37.85 17.88 -41.41
N PHE A 2 -36.64 17.29 -41.56
CA PHE A 2 -36.24 16.12 -40.77
C PHE A 2 -35.47 16.61 -39.54
N ILE A 3 -35.99 16.32 -38.35
CA ILE A 3 -35.31 16.56 -37.06
C ILE A 3 -34.50 15.31 -36.75
N VAL A 4 -33.20 15.41 -36.84
CA VAL A 4 -32.29 14.36 -36.39
C VAL A 4 -32.06 14.55 -34.88
N ALA A 5 -32.68 13.67 -34.10
CA ALA A 5 -32.42 13.61 -32.66
C ALA A 5 -31.09 12.90 -32.42
N SER A 6 -30.06 13.63 -32.00
CA SER A 6 -28.79 13.10 -31.57
C SER A 6 -28.95 12.49 -30.20
N THR A 7 -28.91 11.15 -30.12
CA THR A 7 -28.87 10.43 -28.85
C THR A 7 -27.44 10.44 -28.31
N MET A 8 -27.15 11.33 -27.37
CA MET A 8 -25.97 11.24 -26.54
C MET A 8 -26.03 9.99 -25.64
N SER A 9 -25.32 8.96 -26.03
CA SER A 9 -25.09 7.79 -25.19
C SER A 9 -24.20 8.18 -24.00
N LEU A 10 -24.82 8.29 -22.83
CA LEU A 10 -24.09 8.43 -21.56
C LEU A 10 -23.37 7.12 -21.27
N PHE A 11 -22.08 7.09 -21.53
CA PHE A 11 -21.20 6.03 -21.06
C PHE A 11 -21.06 6.17 -19.52
N THR A 12 -21.93 5.49 -18.80
CA THR A 12 -21.74 5.27 -17.37
C THR A 12 -20.59 4.28 -17.21
N ILE A 13 -19.42 4.77 -16.81
CA ILE A 13 -18.31 3.93 -16.35
C ILE A 13 -18.77 3.29 -15.04
N SER A 14 -19.30 2.08 -15.15
CA SER A 14 -19.60 1.23 -13.99
C SER A 14 -18.26 0.79 -13.39
N ILE A 15 -17.81 1.46 -12.33
CA ILE A 15 -16.73 0.97 -11.49
C ILE A 15 -17.26 -0.32 -10.87
N ARG A 16 -16.89 -1.47 -11.43
CA ARG A 16 -17.14 -2.76 -10.80
C ARG A 16 -16.41 -2.77 -9.47
N LYS A 17 -17.15 -2.57 -8.38
CA LYS A 17 -16.74 -3.04 -7.06
C LYS A 17 -16.55 -4.55 -7.19
N HIS A 18 -15.32 -4.99 -7.38
CA HIS A 18 -15.02 -6.40 -7.25
C HIS A 18 -15.36 -6.79 -5.80
N SER A 19 -16.47 -7.52 -5.65
CA SER A 19 -16.79 -8.21 -4.42
C SER A 19 -15.74 -9.31 -4.24
N TYR A 20 -14.67 -8.99 -3.55
CA TYR A 20 -13.65 -9.95 -3.14
C TYR A 20 -14.18 -10.67 -1.91
N ASN A 21 -14.74 -11.88 -2.11
CA ASN A 21 -15.19 -12.77 -1.04
C ASN A 21 -14.03 -13.55 -0.40
N ALA A 22 -12.98 -12.87 -0.02
CA ALA A 22 -12.01 -13.36 0.95
C ALA A 22 -11.60 -12.13 1.77
N SER A 23 -12.25 -11.93 2.90
CA SER A 23 -11.81 -10.93 3.87
C SER A 23 -10.46 -11.40 4.45
N HIS A 24 -9.36 -11.02 3.80
CA HIS A 24 -8.06 -11.18 4.41
C HIS A 24 -8.01 -10.23 5.61
N SER A 25 -8.01 -10.82 6.79
CA SER A 25 -7.77 -10.04 7.99
C SER A 25 -6.25 -9.93 8.18
N PHE A 26 -5.79 -8.71 8.42
CA PHE A 26 -4.43 -8.50 8.87
C PHE A 26 -4.27 -9.12 10.25
N ASP A 27 -3.27 -9.98 10.42
CA ASP A 27 -2.98 -10.55 11.75
C ASP A 27 -2.29 -9.48 12.60
N MET A 28 -3.13 -8.74 13.32
CA MET A 28 -2.69 -7.66 14.19
C MET A 28 -1.79 -8.14 15.32
N ASN A 29 -1.83 -9.43 15.66
CA ASN A 29 -1.04 -10.01 16.76
C ASN A 29 0.30 -10.58 16.30
N SER A 30 0.51 -10.71 14.99
CA SER A 30 1.79 -11.17 14.49
C SER A 30 2.89 -10.18 14.79
N ILE A 31 4.03 -10.71 15.22
CA ILE A 31 5.25 -9.93 15.44
C ILE A 31 6.08 -10.08 14.17
N HIS A 32 6.36 -8.97 13.50
CA HIS A 32 7.26 -8.91 12.37
C HIS A 32 8.57 -8.24 12.77
N MET A 33 9.67 -8.70 12.20
CA MET A 33 10.95 -8.04 12.36
C MET A 33 11.15 -7.05 11.20
N ASP A 34 11.39 -5.79 11.55
CA ASP A 34 11.73 -4.82 10.53
C ASP A 34 13.21 -4.95 10.09
N ILE A 35 13.58 -4.20 9.05
CA ILE A 35 14.97 -4.21 8.55
C ILE A 35 15.99 -3.67 9.54
N GLU A 36 15.57 -3.05 10.64
CA GLU A 36 16.43 -2.54 11.72
C GLU A 36 16.48 -3.49 12.92
N ASN A 37 15.99 -4.74 12.77
CA ASN A 37 15.87 -5.76 13.82
C ASN A 37 14.96 -5.36 14.99
N ARG A 38 14.01 -4.47 14.78
CA ARG A 38 13.01 -4.14 15.78
C ARG A 38 11.81 -5.10 15.62
N ASN A 39 11.37 -5.65 16.72
CA ASN A 39 10.11 -6.38 16.75
C ASN A 39 8.96 -5.40 16.61
N ILE A 40 8.23 -5.49 15.51
CA ILE A 40 7.05 -4.67 15.23
C ILE A 40 5.81 -5.52 15.43
N GLN A 41 5.01 -5.15 16.42
CA GLN A 41 3.67 -5.68 16.59
C GLN A 41 2.68 -4.58 16.16
N LEU A 42 2.05 -4.75 15.02
CA LEU A 42 1.19 -3.72 14.44
C LEU A 42 -0.09 -3.49 15.26
N SER A 43 -0.51 -4.47 16.07
CA SER A 43 -1.62 -4.33 17.03
C SER A 43 -1.37 -3.29 18.13
N MET A 44 -0.12 -3.06 18.52
CA MET A 44 0.19 -2.07 19.56
C MET A 44 0.01 -0.62 19.10
N GLN A 45 -0.17 -0.38 17.80
CA GLN A 45 -0.35 0.95 17.22
C GLN A 45 -1.78 1.21 16.74
N VAL A 46 -2.78 0.61 17.38
CA VAL A 46 -4.20 0.50 16.93
C VAL A 46 -4.96 1.83 16.78
N THR A 47 -4.30 2.97 16.80
CA THR A 47 -4.97 4.25 16.59
C THR A 47 -5.19 4.58 15.12
N LYS A 48 -4.49 3.89 14.20
CA LYS A 48 -4.48 4.17 12.75
C LYS A 48 -4.77 2.92 11.95
N SER A 49 -5.34 3.10 10.76
CA SER A 49 -5.39 2.08 9.72
C SER A 49 -3.97 1.71 9.26
N ILE A 50 -3.81 0.56 8.61
CA ILE A 50 -2.51 0.09 8.10
C ILE A 50 -2.56 0.17 6.58
N MET A 51 -1.52 0.75 5.98
CA MET A 51 -1.30 0.71 4.53
C MET A 51 -0.05 -0.12 4.26
N CYS A 52 -0.24 -1.31 3.70
CA CYS A 52 0.83 -2.19 3.25
C CYS A 52 1.12 -1.91 1.77
N ILE A 53 2.38 -1.65 1.45
CA ILE A 53 2.87 -1.42 0.10
C ILE A 53 3.84 -2.55 -0.24
N PHE A 54 3.40 -3.48 -1.08
CA PHE A 54 4.24 -4.56 -1.59
C PHE A 54 4.98 -4.08 -2.82
N PHE A 55 6.30 -4.20 -2.81
CA PHE A 55 7.15 -3.60 -3.84
C PHE A 55 8.40 -4.44 -4.12
N ASN A 56 9.11 -4.06 -5.18
CA ASN A 56 10.44 -4.55 -5.54
C ASN A 56 11.34 -3.34 -5.77
N THR A 57 12.57 -3.38 -5.29
CA THR A 57 13.52 -2.24 -5.38
C THR A 57 13.93 -1.92 -6.80
N GLU A 58 13.88 -2.88 -7.72
CA GLU A 58 14.22 -2.72 -9.15
C GLU A 58 12.99 -2.34 -10.02
N CYS A 59 11.84 -2.13 -9.40
CA CYS A 59 10.60 -1.82 -10.09
C CYS A 59 10.39 -0.30 -10.19
N ASP A 60 10.57 0.27 -11.37
CA ASP A 60 10.36 1.71 -11.63
C ASP A 60 8.95 2.20 -11.27
N LEU A 61 7.94 1.36 -11.45
CA LEU A 61 6.55 1.69 -11.11
C LEU A 61 6.36 1.74 -9.59
N CYS A 62 7.02 0.84 -8.87
CA CYS A 62 7.03 0.84 -7.41
C CYS A 62 7.72 2.09 -6.86
N ALA A 63 8.86 2.45 -7.46
CA ALA A 63 9.60 3.67 -7.09
C ALA A 63 8.73 4.92 -7.24
N LYS A 64 7.95 5.04 -8.33
CA LYS A 64 7.03 6.18 -8.55
C LYS A 64 5.97 6.28 -7.46
N GLU A 65 5.34 5.17 -7.06
CA GLU A 65 4.35 5.17 -5.98
C GLU A 65 4.97 5.51 -4.62
N ILE A 66 6.12 4.91 -4.32
CA ILE A 66 6.83 5.15 -3.05
C ILE A 66 7.29 6.62 -2.97
N LEU A 67 7.78 7.21 -4.06
CA LEU A 67 8.12 8.63 -4.12
C LEU A 67 6.89 9.52 -3.89
N TYR A 68 5.74 9.19 -4.50
CA TYR A 68 4.50 9.93 -4.26
C TYR A 68 4.08 9.86 -2.79
N ILE A 69 4.16 8.68 -2.15
CA ILE A 69 3.86 8.51 -0.72
C ILE A 69 4.85 9.32 0.12
N LYS A 70 6.14 9.26 -0.19
CA LYS A 70 7.20 10.01 0.49
C LYS A 70 6.96 11.51 0.43
N ASP A 71 6.60 12.04 -0.73
CA ASP A 71 6.35 13.47 -0.93
C ASP A 71 5.11 13.96 -0.18
N ASN A 72 4.20 13.04 0.18
CA ASN A 72 2.99 13.30 0.95
C ASN A 72 2.99 12.59 2.32
N LEU A 73 4.19 12.27 2.85
CA LEU A 73 4.34 11.42 4.03
C LEU A 73 3.62 11.98 5.26
N ASP A 74 3.71 13.29 5.47
CA ASP A 74 3.05 13.96 6.61
C ASP A 74 1.52 13.77 6.59
N ILE A 75 0.95 13.66 5.39
CA ILE A 75 -0.49 13.44 5.22
C ILE A 75 -0.81 11.97 5.48
N PHE A 76 -0.16 11.05 4.77
CA PHE A 76 -0.42 9.61 4.91
C PHE A 76 -0.15 9.09 6.33
N SER A 77 0.91 9.54 6.98
CA SER A 77 1.29 9.10 8.33
C SER A 77 0.32 9.54 9.43
N ARG A 78 -0.55 10.54 9.18
CA ARG A 78 -1.61 10.90 10.12
C ARG A 78 -2.69 9.83 10.24
N LYS A 79 -3.04 9.18 9.14
CA LYS A 79 -4.13 8.20 9.05
C LYS A 79 -3.65 6.75 9.06
N TYR A 80 -2.47 6.50 8.51
CA TYR A 80 -1.96 5.16 8.28
C TYR A 80 -0.63 4.89 9.00
N ASN A 81 -0.48 3.68 9.49
CA ASN A 81 0.82 3.07 9.71
C ASN A 81 1.28 2.53 8.36
N LEU A 82 2.39 3.06 7.85
CA LEU A 82 2.90 2.76 6.51
C LEU A 82 3.91 1.62 6.59
N VAL A 83 3.61 0.49 5.96
CA VAL A 83 4.43 -0.72 5.98
C VAL A 83 4.82 -1.07 4.54
N LEU A 84 6.11 -0.99 4.25
CA LEU A 84 6.70 -1.37 2.97
C LEU A 84 7.23 -2.80 3.08
N ILE A 85 6.75 -3.67 2.21
CA ILE A 85 7.02 -5.11 2.25
C ILE A 85 7.65 -5.52 0.93
N SER A 86 8.82 -6.18 1.00
CA SER A 86 9.49 -6.74 -0.18
C SER A 86 10.06 -8.11 0.14
N PHE A 87 10.10 -8.99 -0.88
CA PHE A 87 10.73 -10.31 -0.78
C PHE A 87 12.26 -10.26 -0.79
N GLU A 88 12.83 -9.09 -1.02
CA GLU A 88 14.26 -8.91 -1.10
C GLU A 88 14.91 -8.95 0.29
N ASP A 89 16.19 -9.29 0.29
CA ASP A 89 16.95 -9.39 1.53
C ASP A 89 17.08 -8.05 2.26
N ARG A 90 17.33 -8.15 3.56
CA ARG A 90 17.41 -7.01 4.45
C ARG A 90 18.46 -5.98 4.03
N HIS A 91 19.63 -6.41 3.55
CA HIS A 91 20.71 -5.50 3.17
C HIS A 91 20.32 -4.65 1.97
N LYS A 92 19.68 -5.27 0.97
CA LYS A 92 19.17 -4.56 -0.20
C LYS A 92 18.11 -3.52 0.20
N LEU A 93 17.21 -3.87 1.11
CA LEU A 93 16.19 -2.94 1.60
C LEU A 93 16.77 -1.79 2.44
N ILE A 94 17.83 -2.01 3.21
CA ILE A 94 18.53 -0.94 3.93
C ILE A 94 19.14 0.05 2.94
N ASN A 95 19.80 -0.43 1.89
CA ASN A 95 20.39 0.42 0.85
C ASN A 95 19.31 1.23 0.14
N TYR A 96 18.24 0.57 -0.29
CA TYR A 96 17.09 1.22 -0.92
C TYR A 96 16.46 2.30 -0.03
N LYS A 97 16.24 2.00 1.26
CA LYS A 97 15.74 2.97 2.23
C LYS A 97 16.63 4.21 2.30
N ASN A 98 17.97 4.02 2.38
CA ASN A 98 18.92 5.11 2.48
C ASN A 98 18.97 5.98 1.22
N GLU A 99 18.75 5.39 0.04
CA GLU A 99 18.73 6.10 -1.24
C GLU A 99 17.45 6.93 -1.42
N ILE A 100 16.29 6.34 -1.10
CA ILE A 100 15.00 6.96 -1.40
C ILE A 100 14.51 7.88 -0.30
N ILE A 101 14.82 7.56 0.97
CA ILE A 101 14.24 8.26 2.12
C ILE A 101 15.34 9.04 2.85
N SER A 102 15.19 10.36 2.88
CA SER A 102 16.05 11.21 3.71
C SER A 102 15.93 10.84 5.18
N LYS A 103 17.03 10.90 5.93
CA LYS A 103 17.12 10.49 7.35
C LYS A 103 16.05 11.12 8.25
N ASP A 104 15.61 12.32 7.95
CA ASP A 104 14.65 13.07 8.77
C ASP A 104 13.20 12.55 8.68
N LYS A 105 12.86 11.75 7.66
CA LYS A 105 11.51 11.23 7.43
C LYS A 105 11.36 9.71 7.64
N THR A 106 12.40 9.04 8.07
CA THR A 106 12.45 7.57 8.14
C THR A 106 11.58 6.96 9.25
N SER A 107 11.27 7.71 10.30
CA SER A 107 10.57 7.19 11.49
C SER A 107 9.12 6.77 11.26
N SER A 108 8.50 7.26 10.17
CA SER A 108 7.09 6.98 9.86
C SER A 108 6.89 5.81 8.90
N LEU A 109 7.97 5.20 8.40
CA LEU A 109 7.93 4.09 7.46
C LEU A 109 8.55 2.83 8.08
N ILE A 110 7.77 1.76 8.08
CA ILE A 110 8.22 0.44 8.53
C ILE A 110 8.60 -0.37 7.29
N PHE A 111 9.80 -0.94 7.25
CA PHE A 111 10.24 -1.82 6.18
C PHE A 111 10.34 -3.25 6.67
N ILE A 112 9.74 -4.19 5.94
CA ILE A 112 9.77 -5.63 6.24
C ILE A 112 10.40 -6.37 5.07
N SER A 113 11.39 -7.22 5.36
CA SER A 113 11.94 -8.20 4.42
C SER A 113 11.13 -9.49 4.55
N ASP A 114 10.34 -9.80 3.52
CA ASP A 114 9.52 -11.01 3.38
C ASP A 114 10.25 -12.05 2.52
N SER A 115 11.50 -12.34 2.84
CA SER A 115 12.37 -13.22 2.04
C SER A 115 11.85 -14.66 1.91
N ASN A 116 10.94 -15.07 2.78
CA ASN A 116 10.27 -16.37 2.73
C ASN A 116 8.92 -16.31 2.02
N PHE A 117 8.50 -15.17 1.47
CA PHE A 117 7.22 -14.95 0.79
C PHE A 117 5.96 -15.17 1.65
N GLU A 118 6.09 -15.19 2.98
CA GLU A 118 4.98 -15.49 3.90
C GLU A 118 3.84 -14.47 3.82
N LEU A 119 4.17 -13.18 3.75
CA LEU A 119 3.19 -12.10 3.63
C LEU A 119 2.65 -11.98 2.21
N ILE A 120 3.51 -12.13 1.20
CA ILE A 120 3.15 -12.13 -0.21
C ILE A 120 2.12 -13.22 -0.50
N GLU A 121 2.36 -14.45 -0.03
CA GLU A 121 1.44 -15.58 -0.19
C GLU A 121 0.16 -15.39 0.64
N LYS A 122 0.29 -15.00 1.92
CA LYS A 122 -0.84 -14.77 2.81
C LYS A 122 -1.85 -13.77 2.24
N TYR A 123 -1.36 -12.72 1.58
CA TYR A 123 -2.22 -11.67 1.01
C TYR A 123 -2.46 -11.82 -0.49
N ASN A 124 -2.07 -12.94 -1.10
CA ASN A 124 -2.24 -13.22 -2.54
C ASN A 124 -1.70 -12.08 -3.42
N VAL A 125 -0.47 -11.63 -3.14
CA VAL A 125 0.19 -10.59 -3.94
C VAL A 125 0.95 -11.25 -5.07
N SER A 126 0.54 -11.00 -6.32
CA SER A 126 1.16 -11.56 -7.53
C SER A 126 1.75 -10.50 -8.47
N VAL A 127 1.50 -9.24 -8.19
CA VAL A 127 1.94 -8.10 -9.01
C VAL A 127 2.52 -7.01 -8.11
N PHE A 128 3.58 -6.35 -8.55
CA PHE A 128 4.17 -5.19 -7.88
C PHE A 128 4.03 -3.93 -8.76
N PRO A 129 3.73 -2.76 -8.14
CA PRO A 129 3.33 -2.61 -6.76
C PRO A 129 1.93 -3.14 -6.46
N THR A 130 1.66 -3.52 -5.22
CA THR A 130 0.30 -3.75 -4.70
C THR A 130 0.16 -3.02 -3.38
N ILE A 131 -0.92 -2.25 -3.25
CA ILE A 131 -1.27 -1.54 -2.01
C ILE A 131 -2.50 -2.20 -1.38
N LEU A 132 -2.40 -2.54 -0.11
CA LEU A 132 -3.50 -3.02 0.72
C LEU A 132 -3.74 -2.04 1.85
N VAL A 133 -5.01 -1.68 2.06
CA VAL A 133 -5.40 -0.84 3.19
C VAL A 133 -6.27 -1.66 4.12
N PHE A 134 -5.85 -1.74 5.38
CA PHE A 134 -6.59 -2.41 6.45
C PHE A 134 -7.09 -1.37 7.45
N SER A 135 -8.30 -1.57 7.92
CA SER A 135 -8.83 -0.81 9.05
C SER A 135 -7.98 -1.02 10.30
N LYS A 136 -8.16 -0.18 11.29
CA LYS A 136 -7.54 -0.36 12.62
C LYS A 136 -7.92 -1.68 13.31
N ASN A 137 -8.94 -2.39 12.83
CA ASN A 137 -9.34 -3.70 13.30
C ASN A 137 -8.79 -4.84 12.43
N GLY A 138 -7.89 -4.53 11.49
CA GLY A 138 -7.26 -5.50 10.60
C GLY A 138 -8.12 -5.97 9.42
N ILE A 139 -9.28 -5.37 9.16
CA ILE A 139 -10.15 -5.75 8.04
C ILE A 139 -9.64 -5.05 6.77
N GLU A 140 -9.45 -5.81 5.68
CA GLU A 140 -9.08 -5.24 4.37
C GLU A 140 -10.21 -4.35 3.86
N GLU A 141 -9.94 -3.04 3.72
CA GLU A 141 -10.89 -2.03 3.26
C GLU A 141 -10.73 -1.74 1.76
N SER A 142 -9.51 -1.80 1.27
CA SER A 142 -9.24 -1.56 -0.15
C SER A 142 -7.93 -2.19 -0.61
N ARG A 143 -7.88 -2.47 -1.91
CA ARG A 143 -6.73 -3.06 -2.60
C ARG A 143 -6.53 -2.37 -3.95
N CYS A 144 -5.27 -2.10 -4.27
CA CYS A 144 -4.86 -1.64 -5.58
C CYS A 144 -3.69 -2.49 -6.08
N THR A 145 -3.82 -3.10 -7.25
CA THR A 145 -2.81 -3.94 -7.87
C THR A 145 -2.27 -3.25 -9.12
N GLY A 146 -0.95 -3.16 -9.24
CA GLY A 146 -0.26 -2.34 -10.23
C GLY A 146 -0.27 -0.85 -9.85
N ILE A 147 0.52 -0.05 -10.59
CA ILE A 147 0.64 1.39 -10.34
C ILE A 147 -0.70 2.12 -10.51
N ASN A 148 -1.08 2.89 -9.50
CA ASN A 148 -2.28 3.74 -9.56
C ASN A 148 -2.16 4.97 -8.65
N ILE A 149 -1.58 6.03 -9.18
CA ILE A 149 -1.42 7.29 -8.43
C ILE A 149 -2.77 7.94 -8.10
N ASP A 150 -3.82 7.71 -8.90
CA ASP A 150 -5.15 8.28 -8.62
C ASP A 150 -5.81 7.57 -7.43
N PHE A 151 -5.53 6.28 -7.22
CA PHE A 151 -5.92 5.59 -5.99
C PHE A 151 -5.28 6.26 -4.76
N LEU A 152 -3.98 6.57 -4.81
CA LEU A 152 -3.29 7.28 -3.73
C LEU A 152 -3.85 8.70 -3.51
N LYS A 153 -4.18 9.42 -4.59
CA LYS A 153 -4.84 10.73 -4.48
C LYS A 153 -6.21 10.63 -3.80
N GLN A 154 -7.00 9.61 -4.12
CA GLN A 154 -8.29 9.35 -3.47
C GLN A 154 -8.11 9.04 -1.98
N LEU A 155 -7.16 8.17 -1.63
CA LEU A 155 -6.84 7.89 -0.22
C LEU A 155 -6.43 9.16 0.54
N LYS A 156 -5.71 10.05 -0.12
CA LYS A 156 -5.30 11.34 0.44
C LYS A 156 -6.47 12.32 0.59
N SER A 157 -7.41 12.39 -0.37
CA SER A 157 -8.54 13.32 -0.34
C SER A 157 -9.60 12.93 0.69
N ASN A 158 -9.68 11.67 1.08
CA ASN A 158 -10.62 11.15 2.08
C ASN A 158 -10.08 11.28 3.53
N MET A 159 -9.11 12.16 3.71
CA MET A 159 -8.53 12.53 5.00
C MET A 159 -9.03 13.92 5.42
#